data_6a8e314509cd2316aba38cc06a358dd6
#
_entry.id   6a8e314509cd2316aba38cc06a358dd6
#
_cell.length_a   1.000
_cell.length_b   1.000
_cell.length_c   1.000
_cell.angle_alpha   90.00
_cell.angle_beta   90.00
_cell.angle_gamma   90.00
#
_symmetry.space_group_name_H-M   'P 1'
#
loop_
_entity.id
_entity.type
_entity.pdbx_description
1 polymer ?
#
loop_
_entity_poly.entity_id
_entity_poly.type
_entity_poly.pdbx_seq_one_letter_code
_entity_poly.pdbx_strand_id
1 'polypeptide(L)'
;YHDPVESHLARNIHTYGPIPVAVDSTSRAFDLYHDGILQKEHCGNDVDHAVLVVGYTPEYWIVKNSWGSHWGQNGYIYIERGRNACGIDTYASFATQVSI
;
A
#
# COMPACT_ATOMS: atom_id res chain seq x y z
N TYR A 1 -10.32 -14.40 -2.61
CA TYR A 1 -10.16 -13.74 -1.30
C TYR A 1 -10.75 -12.35 -1.33
N HIS A 2 -11.49 -12.00 -0.32
CA HIS A 2 -12.13 -10.71 -0.20
C HIS A 2 -11.78 -10.09 1.17
N ASP A 3 -11.11 -8.95 1.13
CA ASP A 3 -10.74 -8.21 2.33
C ASP A 3 -11.64 -6.97 2.43
N PRO A 4 -12.58 -6.92 3.39
CA PRO A 4 -13.48 -5.78 3.51
C PRO A 4 -12.75 -4.45 3.74
N VAL A 5 -11.64 -4.47 4.48
CA VAL A 5 -10.87 -3.25 4.75
C VAL A 5 -10.26 -2.71 3.47
N GLU A 6 -9.69 -3.58 2.65
CA GLU A 6 -9.12 -3.14 1.38
C GLU A 6 -10.18 -2.70 0.39
N SER A 7 -11.34 -3.35 0.37
CA SER A 7 -12.45 -2.91 -0.48
C SER A 7 -12.94 -1.53 -0.07
N HIS A 8 -13.00 -1.28 1.22
CA HIS A 8 -13.40 0.02 1.77
C HIS A 8 -12.36 1.08 1.42
N LEU A 9 -11.08 0.74 1.52
CA LEU A 9 -9.99 1.64 1.16
C LEU A 9 -10.09 2.03 -0.32
N ALA A 10 -10.33 1.08 -1.21
CA ALA A 10 -10.48 1.36 -2.63
C ALA A 10 -11.62 2.33 -2.89
N ARG A 11 -12.75 2.12 -2.22
CA ARG A 11 -13.90 3.00 -2.36
C ARG A 11 -13.59 4.42 -1.91
N ASN A 12 -12.86 4.55 -0.82
CA ASN A 12 -12.50 5.87 -0.29
C ASN A 12 -11.49 6.59 -1.18
N ILE A 13 -10.55 5.86 -1.77
CA ILE A 13 -9.62 6.46 -2.73
C ILE A 13 -10.39 7.00 -3.94
N HIS A 14 -11.35 6.23 -4.43
CA HIS A 14 -12.19 6.65 -5.56
C HIS A 14 -12.95 7.93 -5.22
N THR A 15 -13.45 8.03 -4.00
CA THR A 15 -14.29 9.16 -3.58
C THR A 15 -13.47 10.39 -3.19
N TYR A 16 -12.38 10.20 -2.45
CA TYR A 16 -11.66 11.30 -1.81
C TYR A 16 -10.24 11.52 -2.36
N GLY A 17 -9.73 10.62 -3.19
CA GLY A 17 -8.37 10.71 -3.71
C GLY A 17 -7.37 9.99 -2.81
N PRO A 18 -6.08 10.34 -2.95
CA PRO A 18 -5.01 9.64 -2.22
C PRO A 18 -5.22 9.62 -0.71
N ILE A 19 -4.89 8.48 -0.10
CA ILE A 19 -5.09 8.26 1.33
C ILE A 19 -3.79 7.74 1.94
N PRO A 20 -3.31 8.31 3.07
CA PRO A 20 -2.15 7.77 3.76
C PRO A 20 -2.51 6.46 4.46
N VAL A 21 -1.59 5.50 4.37
CA VAL A 21 -1.67 4.21 5.07
C VAL A 21 -0.30 3.90 5.62
N ALA A 22 -0.21 2.84 6.43
CA ALA A 22 1.08 2.36 6.92
C ALA A 22 1.33 0.95 6.39
N VAL A 23 2.59 0.65 6.10
CA VAL A 23 3.01 -0.66 5.58
C VAL A 23 4.29 -1.10 6.28
N ASP A 24 4.61 -2.39 6.13
CA ASP A 24 5.88 -2.93 6.56
C ASP A 24 6.92 -2.69 5.47
N SER A 25 7.91 -1.86 5.76
CA SER A 25 9.00 -1.56 4.84
C SER A 25 10.29 -2.30 5.18
N THR A 26 10.24 -3.27 6.09
CA THR A 26 11.46 -3.91 6.60
C THR A 26 11.95 -5.07 5.74
N SER A 27 11.11 -5.60 4.83
CA SER A 27 11.54 -6.73 4.02
C SER A 27 12.56 -6.29 2.98
N ARG A 28 13.44 -7.23 2.61
CA ARG A 28 14.42 -6.98 1.57
C ARG A 28 13.74 -6.73 0.23
N ALA A 29 12.65 -7.43 -0.04
CA ALA A 29 11.91 -7.25 -1.28
C ALA A 29 11.31 -5.84 -1.39
N PHE A 30 10.87 -5.25 -0.28
CA PHE A 30 10.40 -3.88 -0.27
C PHE A 30 11.56 -2.91 -0.50
N ASP A 31 12.64 -3.10 0.24
CA ASP A 31 13.80 -2.21 0.16
C ASP A 31 14.41 -2.18 -1.23
N LEU A 32 14.49 -3.34 -1.89
CA LEU A 32 15.10 -3.49 -3.21
C LEU A 32 14.07 -3.51 -4.34
N TYR A 33 12.83 -3.13 -4.05
CA TYR A 33 11.78 -3.15 -5.06
C TYR A 33 12.17 -2.32 -6.27
N HIS A 34 11.92 -2.86 -7.46
CA HIS A 34 12.28 -2.21 -8.71
C HIS A 34 11.09 -2.15 -9.67
N ASP A 35 10.36 -3.25 -9.83
CA ASP A 35 9.17 -3.29 -10.68
C ASP A 35 8.27 -4.46 -10.29
N GLY A 36 7.16 -4.59 -10.99
CA GLY A 36 6.20 -5.66 -10.74
C GLY A 36 5.31 -5.38 -9.55
N ILE A 37 4.65 -6.43 -9.06
CA ILE A 37 3.74 -6.35 -7.92
C ILE A 37 4.41 -7.05 -6.74
N LEU A 38 4.61 -6.33 -5.63
CA LEU A 38 5.14 -6.93 -4.41
C LEU A 38 4.03 -7.75 -3.76
N GLN A 39 4.25 -9.07 -3.71
CA GLN A 39 3.26 -10.02 -3.21
C GLN A 39 3.39 -10.20 -1.71
N LYS A 40 2.30 -10.62 -1.08
CA LYS A 40 2.26 -10.84 0.36
C LYS A 40 3.39 -11.74 0.84
N GLU A 41 3.72 -12.79 0.08
CA GLU A 41 4.75 -13.76 0.47
C GLU A 41 6.15 -13.13 0.62
N HIS A 42 6.37 -11.99 -0.01
CA HIS A 42 7.67 -11.33 0.01
C HIS A 42 7.69 -10.07 0.88
N CYS A 43 6.65 -9.86 1.65
CA CYS A 43 6.53 -8.69 2.51
C CYS A 43 6.01 -9.11 3.87
N GLY A 44 6.54 -8.52 4.93
CA GLY A 44 6.07 -8.80 6.28
C GLY A 44 4.80 -8.04 6.63
N ASN A 45 4.43 -8.08 7.89
CA ASN A 45 3.26 -7.36 8.38
C ASN A 45 3.56 -6.56 9.65
N ASP A 46 4.82 -6.26 9.88
CA ASP A 46 5.26 -5.42 11.00
C ASP A 46 5.27 -3.96 10.53
N VAL A 47 4.12 -3.35 10.58
CA VAL A 47 3.86 -2.05 9.97
C VAL A 47 4.69 -0.96 10.67
N ASP A 48 5.54 -0.26 9.90
CA ASP A 48 6.48 0.69 10.44
C ASP A 48 6.64 1.98 9.63
N HIS A 49 5.95 2.10 8.49
CA HIS A 49 6.26 3.17 7.55
C HIS A 49 4.98 3.72 6.92
N ALA A 50 4.82 5.04 6.93
CA ALA A 50 3.68 5.71 6.32
C ALA A 50 3.95 5.97 4.84
N VAL A 51 2.98 5.65 4.01
CA VAL A 51 3.03 5.88 2.56
C VAL A 51 1.69 6.41 2.08
N LEU A 52 1.59 6.77 0.81
CA LEU A 52 0.37 7.35 0.25
C LEU A 52 -0.16 6.44 -0.86
N VAL A 53 -1.35 5.89 -0.67
CA VAL A 53 -2.01 5.13 -1.74
C VAL A 53 -2.67 6.14 -2.67
N VAL A 54 -2.23 6.16 -3.93
CA VAL A 54 -2.70 7.14 -4.92
C VAL A 54 -3.68 6.55 -5.92
N GLY A 55 -3.78 5.21 -6.00
CA GLY A 55 -4.68 4.55 -6.92
C GLY A 55 -4.69 3.05 -6.72
N TYR A 56 -5.43 2.36 -7.54
CA TYR A 56 -5.54 0.91 -7.43
C TYR A 56 -6.05 0.29 -8.72
N THR A 57 -5.80 -1.01 -8.84
CA THR A 57 -6.44 -1.88 -9.83
C THR A 57 -7.13 -3.00 -9.06
N PRO A 58 -7.84 -3.92 -9.70
CA PRO A 58 -8.37 -5.09 -8.98
C PRO A 58 -7.27 -5.94 -8.35
N GLU A 59 -6.02 -5.81 -8.80
CA GLU A 59 -4.94 -6.71 -8.42
C GLU A 59 -3.92 -6.07 -7.49
N TYR A 60 -3.76 -4.74 -7.50
CA TYR A 60 -2.73 -4.11 -6.68
C TYR A 60 -3.07 -2.67 -6.33
N TRP A 61 -2.36 -2.17 -5.31
CA TRP A 61 -2.38 -0.78 -4.89
C TRP A 61 -1.23 -0.04 -5.55
N ILE A 62 -1.49 1.19 -5.98
CA ILE A 62 -0.44 2.08 -6.51
C ILE A 62 -0.07 3.01 -5.36
N VAL A 63 1.17 2.87 -4.88
CA VAL A 63 1.60 3.50 -3.63
C VAL A 63 2.78 4.41 -3.89
N LYS A 64 2.69 5.66 -3.42
CA LYS A 64 3.79 6.59 -3.49
C LYS A 64 4.60 6.53 -2.21
N ASN A 65 5.89 6.20 -2.33
CA ASN A 65 6.81 6.21 -1.22
C ASN A 65 7.52 7.55 -1.12
N SER A 66 8.20 7.79 0.01
CA SER A 66 8.92 9.05 0.25
C SER A 66 10.43 8.89 0.14
N TRP A 67 10.91 7.83 -0.54
CA TRP A 67 12.34 7.53 -0.62
C TRP A 67 13.01 8.08 -1.89
N GLY A 68 12.33 8.93 -2.63
CA GLY A 68 12.87 9.56 -3.81
C GLY A 68 12.55 8.81 -5.08
N SER A 69 12.76 9.48 -6.22
CA SER A 69 12.38 8.94 -7.53
C SER A 69 13.32 7.85 -8.03
N HIS A 70 14.47 7.65 -7.39
CA HIS A 70 15.39 6.59 -7.75
C HIS A 70 15.02 5.24 -7.15
N TRP A 71 14.12 5.22 -6.18
CA TRP A 71 13.62 4.00 -5.56
C TRP A 71 12.38 3.51 -6.31
N GLY A 72 12.28 2.19 -6.47
CA GLY A 72 11.10 1.58 -7.07
C GLY A 72 10.86 2.04 -8.50
N GLN A 73 9.61 2.23 -8.86
CA GLN A 73 9.19 2.72 -10.16
C GLN A 73 8.99 4.23 -10.09
N ASN A 74 10.06 5.00 -10.22
CA ASN A 74 10.03 6.46 -10.11
C ASN A 74 9.45 6.91 -8.75
N GLY A 75 9.76 6.17 -7.68
CA GLY A 75 9.28 6.46 -6.34
C GLY A 75 8.01 5.75 -5.94
N TYR A 76 7.43 4.96 -6.85
CA TYR A 76 6.18 4.24 -6.59
C TYR A 76 6.43 2.75 -6.44
N ILE A 77 5.51 2.09 -5.75
CA ILE A 77 5.51 0.63 -5.61
C ILE A 77 4.09 0.11 -5.83
N TYR A 78 3.97 -1.03 -6.50
CA TYR A 78 2.72 -1.75 -6.64
C TYR A 78 2.69 -2.86 -5.59
N ILE A 79 1.69 -2.82 -4.72
CA ILE A 79 1.55 -3.79 -3.63
C ILE A 79 0.29 -4.61 -3.88
N GLU A 80 0.41 -5.92 -3.77
CA GLU A 80 -0.70 -6.84 -4.01
C GLU A 80 -1.93 -6.45 -3.19
N ARG A 81 -3.10 -6.51 -3.82
CA ARG A 81 -4.37 -6.18 -3.19
C ARG A 81 -5.15 -7.46 -2.87
N GLY A 82 -5.83 -7.46 -1.73
CA GLY A 82 -6.79 -8.52 -1.39
C GLY A 82 -6.35 -9.43 -0.27
N ARG A 83 -5.05 -9.45 0.08
CA ARG A 83 -4.52 -10.37 1.09
C ARG A 83 -3.72 -9.68 2.18
N ASN A 84 -3.92 -8.37 2.36
CA ASN A 84 -3.19 -7.57 3.35
C ASN A 84 -1.68 -7.65 3.18
N ALA A 85 -1.20 -7.57 1.95
CA ALA A 85 0.23 -7.57 1.69
C ALA A 85 0.88 -6.37 2.38
N CYS A 86 2.06 -6.58 2.97
CA CYS A 86 2.80 -5.56 3.72
C CYS A 86 2.02 -4.97 4.89
N GLY A 87 0.95 -5.65 5.33
CA GLY A 87 0.11 -5.15 6.40
C GLY A 87 -0.68 -3.89 6.04
N ILE A 88 -0.91 -3.66 4.77
CA ILE A 88 -1.46 -2.40 4.26
C ILE A 88 -2.85 -2.09 4.84
N ASP A 89 -3.63 -3.11 5.20
CA ASP A 89 -4.96 -2.87 5.76
C ASP A 89 -4.94 -2.64 7.27
N THR A 90 -3.79 -2.79 7.93
CA THR A 90 -3.70 -2.71 9.39
C THR A 90 -4.23 -1.38 9.92
N TYR A 91 -3.87 -0.28 9.27
CA TYR A 91 -4.31 1.06 9.67
C TYR A 91 -5.14 1.75 8.60
N ALA A 92 -5.57 1.02 7.56
CA ALA A 92 -6.33 1.63 6.48
C ALA A 92 -7.69 2.15 6.96
N SER A 93 -8.38 1.41 7.82
CA SER A 93 -9.67 1.86 8.33
C SER A 93 -9.51 3.06 9.26
N PHE A 94 -8.41 3.12 10.02
CA PHE A 94 -8.12 4.30 10.84
C PHE A 94 -7.88 5.51 9.95
N ALA A 95 -7.08 5.34 8.89
CA ALA A 95 -6.78 6.43 7.97
C ALA A 95 -8.05 6.98 7.30
N THR A 96 -9.01 6.10 6.99
CA THR A 96 -10.26 6.52 6.37
C THR A 96 -11.23 7.15 7.34
N GLN A 97 -11.03 6.97 8.64
CA GLN A 97 -11.86 7.58 9.68
C GLN A 97 -11.36 8.94 10.10
N VAL A 98 -10.10 9.21 9.87
CA VAL A 98 -9.51 10.51 10.21
C VAL A 98 -9.91 11.49 9.12
N SER A 99 -10.30 12.68 9.54
CA SER A 99 -10.62 13.72 8.58
C SER A 99 -9.38 14.08 7.78
N ILE A 100 -9.55 14.06 6.52
CA ILE A 100 -8.44 14.34 5.62
C ILE A 100 -8.78 15.53 4.76
#